data_d3e211269d2b21aa27a7829ed23da2fc
#
_entry.id   d3e211269d2b21aa27a7829ed23da2fc
#
_cell.length_a   1.000
_cell.length_b   1.000
_cell.length_c   1.000
_cell.angle_alpha   90.00
_cell.angle_beta   90.00
_cell.angle_gamma   90.00
#
_symmetry.space_group_name_H-M   'P 1'
#
loop_
_entity.id
_entity.type
_entity.pdbx_description
1 polymer ?
#
loop_
_entity_poly.entity_id
_entity_poly.type
_entity_poly.pdbx_seq_one_letter_code
_entity_poly.pdbx_strand_id
1 'polypeptide(L)'
;MSVINKRGRSAHHNHQRGAAALLVTTLLVVIGGLSALVVNEAMVAEQKITGSNLRNKEVYAGAIGGLDYAIEWLENTGVAGITWSSTAAGGTAQPPALANSAEGIDSYTHTLSYELLTDLSADPKLMRVTSTATAVADSHVQKTVSVIVIRASLISGTTYDGPPLLVEQCVSAVTGTPDIVPSTMPDGSPGIAIGTVNGASACLDPGHFELNGGTVGSLAAAGVDLFSTVFGVGRDESDIQSWAAGNPTNIIYVDTNYTGPYSFNGNTWNVDVGSAASDVILYFDQSVGCPKLNAGVVIYGLVYFEQDDCSSQGWGAAEVHGTVAFSGDLTKFTANPELIGDPLDSFGGDDATFSVVSVVPGSWRDF
;
A
#
# COMPACT_ATOMS: atom_id res chain seq x y z
N MET A 1 43.69 -31.62 111.38
CA MET A 1 44.08 -31.18 110.02
C MET A 1 43.30 -31.92 108.99
N SER A 2 42.32 -31.35 108.40
CA SER A 2 41.41 -31.96 107.43
C SER A 2 41.53 -31.20 106.17
N VAL A 3 42.02 -31.78 105.07
CA VAL A 3 42.17 -31.14 103.79
C VAL A 3 40.94 -31.54 102.94
N ILE A 4 40.05 -30.59 102.64
CA ILE A 4 38.92 -30.78 101.74
C ILE A 4 39.39 -30.62 100.30
N ASN A 5 39.23 -31.67 99.54
CA ASN A 5 39.53 -31.73 98.14
C ASN A 5 38.30 -31.31 97.34
N LYS A 6 38.25 -30.06 96.75
CA LYS A 6 37.23 -29.63 95.79
C LYS A 6 37.59 -30.09 94.41
N ARG A 7 37.00 -31.19 93.97
CA ARG A 7 37.05 -31.59 92.55
C ARG A 7 36.01 -30.78 91.80
N GLY A 8 36.52 -30.03 90.78
CA GLY A 8 35.71 -29.22 89.94
C GLY A 8 34.84 -29.98 88.93
N ARG A 9 33.62 -29.69 88.92
CA ARG A 9 32.64 -30.01 87.84
C ARG A 9 32.72 -28.89 86.82
N SER A 10 33.49 -29.03 85.76
CA SER A 10 33.55 -28.02 84.70
C SER A 10 33.68 -28.58 83.26
N ALA A 11 33.32 -29.86 83.05
CA ALA A 11 33.60 -30.47 81.73
C ALA A 11 32.35 -30.76 80.87
N HIS A 12 31.13 -30.48 81.38
CA HIS A 12 29.89 -30.86 80.59
C HIS A 12 29.23 -29.71 79.77
N HIS A 13 29.61 -28.44 79.93
CA HIS A 13 28.96 -27.34 79.23
C HIS A 13 29.55 -27.06 77.85
N ASN A 14 30.76 -27.48 77.53
CA ASN A 14 31.40 -27.18 76.22
C ASN A 14 30.92 -28.08 75.08
N HIS A 15 30.46 -29.31 75.34
CA HIS A 15 29.92 -30.22 74.33
C HIS A 15 28.56 -29.78 73.79
N GLN A 16 27.68 -29.19 74.62
CA GLN A 16 26.36 -28.73 74.23
C GLN A 16 26.44 -27.48 73.33
N ARG A 17 27.41 -26.60 73.53
CA ARG A 17 27.62 -25.40 72.68
C ARG A 17 28.11 -25.77 71.27
N GLY A 18 28.92 -26.81 71.12
CA GLY A 18 29.39 -27.30 69.81
C GLY A 18 28.27 -27.94 69.01
N ALA A 19 27.39 -28.74 69.65
CA ALA A 19 26.26 -29.36 68.97
C ALA A 19 25.22 -28.37 68.49
N ALA A 20 24.93 -27.33 69.31
CA ALA A 20 24.01 -26.27 68.89
C ALA A 20 24.54 -25.42 67.72
N ALA A 21 25.85 -25.13 67.71
CA ALA A 21 26.48 -24.43 66.59
C ALA A 21 26.47 -25.24 65.31
N LEU A 22 26.69 -26.54 65.39
CA LEU A 22 26.64 -27.43 64.22
C LEU A 22 25.21 -27.57 63.66
N LEU A 23 24.20 -27.57 64.50
CA LEU A 23 22.79 -27.61 64.09
C LEU A 23 22.37 -26.33 63.42
N VAL A 24 22.81 -25.16 63.91
CA VAL A 24 22.51 -23.85 63.29
C VAL A 24 23.22 -23.72 61.93
N THR A 25 24.47 -24.16 61.83
CA THR A 25 25.22 -24.12 60.54
C THR A 25 24.61 -25.04 59.52
N THR A 26 24.22 -26.27 59.88
CA THR A 26 23.48 -27.16 58.95
C THR A 26 22.15 -26.62 58.53
N LEU A 27 21.38 -26.01 59.45
CA LEU A 27 20.12 -25.36 59.10
C LEU A 27 20.31 -24.19 58.12
N LEU A 28 21.34 -23.35 58.32
CA LEU A 28 21.65 -22.24 57.43
C LEU A 28 22.10 -22.74 56.05
N VAL A 29 22.88 -23.83 55.95
CA VAL A 29 23.28 -24.43 54.69
C VAL A 29 22.07 -25.00 53.94
N VAL A 30 21.14 -25.66 54.66
CA VAL A 30 19.93 -26.18 54.05
C VAL A 30 19.00 -25.03 53.54
N ILE A 31 18.82 -24.00 54.36
CA ILE A 31 18.01 -22.83 53.95
C ILE A 31 18.67 -22.11 52.77
N GLY A 32 19.99 -21.92 52.80
CA GLY A 32 20.76 -21.34 51.70
C GLY A 32 20.66 -22.16 50.43
N GLY A 33 20.76 -23.49 50.52
CA GLY A 33 20.59 -24.40 49.40
C GLY A 33 19.18 -24.37 48.79
N LEU A 34 18.14 -24.37 49.65
CA LEU A 34 16.75 -24.25 49.18
C LEU A 34 16.49 -22.89 48.53
N SER A 35 17.03 -21.82 49.11
CA SER A 35 16.89 -20.47 48.50
C SER A 35 17.58 -20.38 47.14
N ALA A 36 18.76 -21.00 46.99
CA ALA A 36 19.46 -21.04 45.72
C ALA A 36 18.67 -21.84 44.66
N LEU A 37 18.04 -22.93 45.04
CA LEU A 37 17.20 -23.71 44.13
C LEU A 37 15.99 -22.89 43.65
N VAL A 38 15.29 -22.20 44.56
CA VAL A 38 14.14 -21.34 44.20
C VAL A 38 14.57 -20.22 43.28
N VAL A 39 15.68 -19.54 43.54
CA VAL A 39 16.21 -18.48 42.68
C VAL A 39 16.60 -19.04 41.32
N ASN A 40 17.20 -20.20 41.24
CA ASN A 40 17.58 -20.83 39.96
C ASN A 40 16.33 -21.19 39.13
N GLU A 41 15.29 -21.76 39.74
CA GLU A 41 14.03 -22.06 39.09
C GLU A 41 13.34 -20.76 38.58
N ALA A 42 13.35 -19.68 39.35
CA ALA A 42 12.84 -18.38 38.94
C ALA A 42 13.61 -17.82 37.73
N MET A 43 14.95 -17.87 37.75
CA MET A 43 15.78 -17.43 36.62
C MET A 43 15.52 -18.24 35.36
N VAL A 44 15.37 -19.55 35.45
CA VAL A 44 15.03 -20.42 34.29
C VAL A 44 13.64 -20.09 33.76
N ALA A 45 12.68 -19.83 34.63
CA ALA A 45 11.34 -19.40 34.22
C ALA A 45 11.36 -18.05 33.51
N GLU A 46 12.09 -17.04 34.04
CA GLU A 46 12.29 -15.75 33.38
C GLU A 46 12.95 -15.87 32.02
N GLN A 47 13.99 -16.69 31.90
CA GLN A 47 14.68 -16.93 30.62
C GLN A 47 13.72 -17.56 29.59
N LYS A 48 12.88 -18.53 30.01
CA LYS A 48 11.87 -19.15 29.14
C LYS A 48 10.82 -18.14 28.68
N ILE A 49 10.31 -17.30 29.58
CA ILE A 49 9.34 -16.25 29.27
C ILE A 49 9.94 -15.22 28.32
N THR A 50 11.16 -14.76 28.61
CA THR A 50 11.86 -13.78 27.76
C THR A 50 12.15 -14.36 26.37
N GLY A 51 12.62 -15.61 26.30
CA GLY A 51 12.86 -16.30 25.03
C GLY A 51 11.58 -16.51 24.23
N SER A 52 10.47 -16.86 24.88
CA SER A 52 9.17 -17.00 24.21
C SER A 52 8.67 -15.63 23.69
N ASN A 53 8.80 -14.57 24.47
CA ASN A 53 8.40 -13.22 24.05
C ASN A 53 9.23 -12.72 22.85
N LEU A 54 10.53 -12.99 22.85
CA LEU A 54 11.41 -12.63 21.75
C LEU A 54 10.99 -13.35 20.47
N ARG A 55 10.79 -14.68 20.53
CA ARG A 55 10.32 -15.47 19.37
C ARG A 55 8.98 -15.01 18.85
N ASN A 56 8.03 -14.69 19.73
CA ASN A 56 6.74 -14.14 19.33
C ASN A 56 6.88 -12.83 18.54
N LYS A 57 7.78 -11.93 18.97
CA LYS A 57 8.05 -10.67 18.27
C LYS A 57 8.74 -10.90 16.92
N GLU A 58 9.69 -11.81 16.85
CA GLU A 58 10.38 -12.18 15.60
C GLU A 58 9.41 -12.76 14.59
N VAL A 59 8.56 -13.71 15.01
CA VAL A 59 7.54 -14.32 14.15
C VAL A 59 6.50 -13.29 13.70
N TYR A 60 6.10 -12.36 14.58
CA TYR A 60 5.20 -11.28 14.21
C TYR A 60 5.82 -10.34 13.17
N ALA A 61 7.07 -9.93 13.38
CA ALA A 61 7.81 -9.12 12.39
C ALA A 61 7.95 -9.87 11.05
N GLY A 62 8.20 -11.19 11.10
CA GLY A 62 8.21 -12.04 9.93
C GLY A 62 6.87 -12.07 9.20
N ALA A 63 5.75 -12.18 9.93
CA ALA A 63 4.42 -12.18 9.31
C ALA A 63 4.14 -10.83 8.61
N ILE A 64 4.53 -9.70 9.20
CA ILE A 64 4.43 -8.38 8.57
C ILE A 64 5.28 -8.32 7.30
N GLY A 65 6.56 -8.69 7.38
CA GLY A 65 7.44 -8.68 6.20
C GLY A 65 6.96 -9.59 5.07
N GLY A 66 6.36 -10.74 5.40
CA GLY A 66 5.72 -11.59 4.40
C GLY A 66 4.46 -10.97 3.79
N LEU A 67 3.71 -10.19 4.56
CA LEU A 67 2.55 -9.46 4.05
C LEU A 67 2.97 -8.36 3.07
N ASP A 68 3.97 -7.55 3.44
CA ASP A 68 4.52 -6.49 2.59
C ASP A 68 5.04 -7.06 1.27
N TYR A 69 5.80 -8.17 1.34
CA TYR A 69 6.24 -8.88 0.14
C TYR A 69 5.08 -9.36 -0.74
N ALA A 70 4.03 -9.93 -0.13
CA ALA A 70 2.89 -10.41 -0.89
C ALA A 70 2.14 -9.27 -1.60
N ILE A 71 2.03 -8.10 -0.96
CA ILE A 71 1.44 -6.90 -1.55
C ILE A 71 2.33 -6.40 -2.71
N GLU A 72 3.63 -6.22 -2.47
CA GLU A 72 4.58 -5.80 -3.50
C GLU A 72 4.60 -6.77 -4.70
N TRP A 73 4.55 -8.08 -4.44
CA TRP A 73 4.49 -9.06 -5.51
C TRP A 73 3.19 -8.96 -6.32
N LEU A 74 2.06 -8.70 -5.64
CA LEU A 74 0.77 -8.46 -6.29
C LEU A 74 0.79 -7.19 -7.15
N GLU A 75 1.43 -6.13 -6.69
CA GLU A 75 1.62 -4.88 -7.44
C GLU A 75 2.42 -5.12 -8.72
N ASN A 76 3.54 -5.85 -8.60
CA ASN A 76 4.45 -6.07 -9.72
C ASN A 76 3.96 -7.12 -10.73
N THR A 77 3.23 -8.15 -10.28
CA THR A 77 2.84 -9.29 -11.13
C THR A 77 1.45 -9.11 -11.71
N GLY A 78 0.62 -8.35 -11.04
CA GLY A 78 -0.78 -8.24 -11.38
C GLY A 78 -1.59 -9.50 -11.06
N VAL A 79 -2.91 -9.35 -11.10
CA VAL A 79 -3.85 -10.47 -10.80
C VAL A 79 -3.87 -11.49 -11.94
N ALA A 80 -3.65 -11.06 -13.17
CA ALA A 80 -3.62 -11.93 -14.36
C ALA A 80 -2.43 -12.91 -14.34
N GLY A 81 -1.29 -12.51 -13.75
CA GLY A 81 -0.12 -13.39 -13.59
C GLY A 81 -0.27 -14.43 -12.47
N ILE A 82 -1.39 -14.45 -11.75
CA ILE A 82 -1.65 -15.33 -10.62
C ILE A 82 -2.53 -16.51 -11.05
N THR A 83 -2.11 -17.72 -10.72
CA THR A 83 -2.95 -18.92 -10.93
C THR A 83 -3.93 -19.08 -9.77
N TRP A 84 -5.18 -18.77 -10.01
CA TRP A 84 -6.26 -18.88 -9.03
C TRP A 84 -6.89 -20.26 -9.04
N SER A 85 -7.31 -20.75 -7.86
CA SER A 85 -8.08 -22.00 -7.74
C SER A 85 -9.51 -21.87 -8.30
N SER A 86 -10.05 -20.65 -8.32
CA SER A 86 -11.34 -20.28 -8.90
C SER A 86 -11.31 -18.78 -9.23
N THR A 87 -11.99 -18.36 -10.28
CA THR A 87 -12.16 -16.96 -10.66
C THR A 87 -13.35 -16.28 -9.94
N ALA A 88 -14.15 -17.03 -9.21
CA ALA A 88 -15.24 -16.52 -8.38
C ALA A 88 -14.73 -16.11 -6.99
N ALA A 89 -15.54 -15.33 -6.28
CA ALA A 89 -15.29 -15.00 -4.87
C ALA A 89 -15.03 -16.28 -4.05
N GLY A 90 -14.04 -16.24 -3.17
CA GLY A 90 -13.53 -17.41 -2.45
C GLY A 90 -12.42 -18.17 -3.18
N GLY A 91 -12.07 -17.81 -4.42
CA GLY A 91 -10.89 -18.32 -5.11
C GLY A 91 -9.62 -17.98 -4.34
N THR A 92 -8.68 -18.93 -4.25
CA THR A 92 -7.41 -18.77 -3.52
C THR A 92 -6.22 -18.92 -4.46
N ALA A 93 -5.14 -18.24 -4.13
CA ALA A 93 -3.86 -18.37 -4.81
C ALA A 93 -2.71 -18.21 -3.82
N GLN A 94 -1.52 -18.59 -4.23
CA GLN A 94 -0.30 -18.42 -3.44
C GLN A 94 0.73 -17.66 -4.27
N PRO A 95 1.34 -16.60 -3.74
CA PRO A 95 2.52 -16.01 -4.36
C PRO A 95 3.68 -17.01 -4.34
N PRO A 96 4.74 -16.79 -5.15
CA PRO A 96 5.96 -17.55 -5.01
C PRO A 96 6.45 -17.52 -3.55
N ALA A 97 7.02 -18.63 -3.10
CA ALA A 97 7.62 -18.67 -1.78
C ALA A 97 8.65 -17.56 -1.67
N LEU A 98 8.60 -16.79 -0.58
CA LEU A 98 9.64 -15.82 -0.27
C LEU A 98 10.97 -16.60 -0.21
N ALA A 99 11.88 -16.32 -1.11
CA ALA A 99 13.21 -16.90 -1.05
C ALA A 99 13.83 -16.45 0.28
N ASN A 100 14.11 -17.40 1.16
CA ASN A 100 14.84 -17.11 2.39
C ASN A 100 16.08 -16.34 1.98
N SER A 101 16.13 -15.04 2.31
CA SER A 101 17.29 -14.23 2.00
C SER A 101 18.50 -14.91 2.64
N ALA A 102 19.56 -15.08 1.87
CA ALA A 102 20.71 -15.91 2.21
C ALA A 102 21.56 -15.41 3.40
N GLU A 103 21.08 -14.48 4.18
CA GLU A 103 21.74 -13.94 5.35
C GLU A 103 20.98 -14.29 6.64
N GLY A 104 21.12 -15.54 7.07
CA GLY A 104 21.38 -15.86 8.47
C GLY A 104 20.22 -15.72 9.46
N ILE A 105 18.95 -15.60 9.06
CA ILE A 105 17.84 -15.64 10.02
C ILE A 105 16.84 -16.74 9.58
N ASP A 106 17.22 -17.98 9.84
CA ASP A 106 16.33 -19.14 9.72
C ASP A 106 15.36 -19.25 10.91
N SER A 107 14.92 -18.14 11.47
CA SER A 107 14.09 -18.18 12.68
C SER A 107 12.62 -18.50 12.40
N TYR A 108 12.13 -18.32 11.16
CA TYR A 108 10.76 -18.59 10.79
C TYR A 108 10.60 -18.96 9.31
N THR A 109 9.50 -19.66 9.00
CA THR A 109 9.03 -19.94 7.64
C THR A 109 7.77 -19.15 7.36
N HIS A 110 7.54 -18.79 6.09
CA HIS A 110 6.36 -18.05 5.65
C HIS A 110 5.37 -18.95 4.91
N THR A 111 4.09 -18.71 5.14
CA THR A 111 3.00 -19.15 4.28
C THR A 111 2.18 -17.95 3.87
N LEU A 112 2.14 -17.68 2.57
CA LEU A 112 1.45 -16.52 1.99
C LEU A 112 0.25 -17.02 1.19
N SER A 113 -0.85 -16.29 1.23
CA SER A 113 -2.03 -16.64 0.44
C SER A 113 -2.85 -15.40 0.09
N TYR A 114 -3.49 -15.47 -1.07
CA TYR A 114 -4.53 -14.55 -1.52
C TYR A 114 -5.88 -15.25 -1.50
N GLU A 115 -6.93 -14.52 -1.20
CA GLU A 115 -8.32 -14.95 -1.31
C GLU A 115 -9.12 -13.85 -2.01
N LEU A 116 -9.80 -14.20 -3.09
CA LEU A 116 -10.72 -13.28 -3.76
C LEU A 116 -11.95 -13.05 -2.87
N LEU A 117 -12.27 -11.81 -2.59
CA LEU A 117 -13.50 -11.43 -1.90
C LEU A 117 -14.59 -11.02 -2.90
N THR A 118 -14.18 -10.63 -4.11
CA THR A 118 -15.05 -10.41 -5.27
C THR A 118 -14.65 -11.36 -6.40
N ASP A 119 -15.47 -11.47 -7.43
CA ASP A 119 -15.12 -12.23 -8.63
C ASP A 119 -13.92 -11.60 -9.32
N LEU A 120 -13.13 -12.41 -10.03
CA LEU A 120 -11.94 -11.92 -10.75
C LEU A 120 -12.29 -10.93 -11.86
N SER A 121 -13.51 -11.00 -12.40
CA SER A 121 -14.04 -10.06 -13.39
C SER A 121 -14.56 -8.74 -12.78
N ALA A 122 -14.69 -8.65 -11.45
CA ALA A 122 -15.13 -7.43 -10.80
C ALA A 122 -14.01 -6.37 -10.85
N ASP A 123 -14.40 -5.11 -10.95
CA ASP A 123 -13.54 -3.96 -10.76
C ASP A 123 -14.29 -2.94 -9.87
N PRO A 124 -13.73 -2.51 -8.74
CA PRO A 124 -12.44 -2.95 -8.17
C PRO A 124 -12.47 -4.41 -7.66
N LYS A 125 -11.31 -5.05 -7.71
CA LYS A 125 -11.11 -6.39 -7.13
C LYS A 125 -10.73 -6.27 -5.66
N LEU A 126 -11.53 -6.89 -4.80
CA LEU A 126 -11.22 -7.01 -3.39
C LEU A 126 -10.54 -8.35 -3.11
N MET A 127 -9.41 -8.32 -2.45
CA MET A 127 -8.66 -9.52 -2.10
C MET A 127 -8.21 -9.44 -0.65
N ARG A 128 -8.24 -10.58 0.04
CA ARG A 128 -7.56 -10.73 1.32
C ARG A 128 -6.17 -11.27 1.09
N VAL A 129 -5.18 -10.56 1.57
CA VAL A 129 -3.79 -11.01 1.62
C VAL A 129 -3.52 -11.50 3.04
N THR A 130 -3.02 -12.71 3.15
CA THR A 130 -2.72 -13.33 4.45
C THR A 130 -1.28 -13.81 4.47
N SER A 131 -0.56 -13.46 5.51
CA SER A 131 0.79 -13.91 5.78
C SER A 131 0.82 -14.62 7.13
N THR A 132 1.33 -15.84 7.15
CA THR A 132 1.57 -16.62 8.38
C THR A 132 3.05 -16.90 8.48
N ALA A 133 3.69 -16.46 9.56
CA ALA A 133 5.04 -16.85 9.92
C ALA A 133 5.02 -17.88 11.04
N THR A 134 5.87 -18.90 10.94
CA THR A 134 5.97 -19.99 11.91
C THR A 134 7.44 -20.16 12.32
N ALA A 135 7.73 -20.17 13.62
CA ALA A 135 9.09 -20.36 14.11
C ALA A 135 9.63 -21.74 13.73
N VAL A 136 10.84 -21.78 13.16
CA VAL A 136 11.50 -23.04 12.78
C VAL A 136 11.80 -23.93 14.00
N ALA A 137 12.21 -23.32 15.11
CA ALA A 137 12.57 -24.02 16.34
C ALA A 137 11.35 -24.53 17.14
N ASP A 138 10.16 -23.96 16.91
CA ASP A 138 8.94 -24.30 17.64
C ASP A 138 7.71 -23.97 16.76
N SER A 139 7.17 -24.98 16.11
CA SER A 139 6.02 -24.83 15.20
C SER A 139 4.72 -24.41 15.88
N HIS A 140 4.65 -24.41 17.22
CA HIS A 140 3.51 -23.87 17.96
C HIS A 140 3.55 -22.35 18.06
N VAL A 141 4.71 -21.74 17.84
CA VAL A 141 4.88 -20.29 17.79
C VAL A 141 4.65 -19.83 16.36
N GLN A 142 3.42 -19.41 16.08
CA GLN A 142 3.07 -18.84 14.79
C GLN A 142 2.26 -17.55 14.97
N LYS A 143 2.33 -16.69 13.98
CA LYS A 143 1.56 -15.46 13.86
C LYS A 143 1.00 -15.32 12.46
N THR A 144 -0.26 -14.94 12.39
CA THR A 144 -0.96 -14.67 11.14
C THR A 144 -1.42 -13.23 11.12
N VAL A 145 -1.09 -12.52 10.06
CA VAL A 145 -1.60 -11.18 9.78
C VAL A 145 -2.32 -11.19 8.45
N SER A 146 -3.40 -10.43 8.33
CA SER A 146 -4.11 -10.27 7.08
C SER A 146 -4.60 -8.86 6.89
N VAL A 147 -4.69 -8.44 5.62
CA VAL A 147 -5.32 -7.19 5.21
C VAL A 147 -6.22 -7.45 4.01
N ILE A 148 -7.18 -6.57 3.81
CA ILE A 148 -7.91 -6.51 2.56
C ILE A 148 -7.23 -5.47 1.69
N VAL A 149 -6.93 -5.84 0.46
CA VAL A 149 -6.42 -4.95 -0.56
C VAL A 149 -7.50 -4.75 -1.63
N ILE A 150 -7.63 -3.52 -2.05
CA ILE A 150 -8.37 -3.15 -3.26
C ILE A 150 -7.36 -3.09 -4.37
N ARG A 151 -7.64 -3.76 -5.46
CA ARG A 151 -6.99 -3.54 -6.72
C ARG A 151 -8.01 -2.95 -7.67
N ALA A 152 -7.88 -1.66 -7.95
CA ALA A 152 -8.59 -0.99 -9.02
C ALA A 152 -7.67 -0.90 -10.24
N SER A 153 -8.17 -1.20 -11.38
CA SER A 153 -7.47 -0.98 -12.63
C SER A 153 -7.51 0.50 -12.96
N LEU A 154 -6.36 1.14 -13.10
CA LEU A 154 -6.32 2.54 -13.57
C LEU A 154 -6.66 2.63 -15.05
N ILE A 155 -6.25 1.65 -15.82
CA ILE A 155 -6.68 1.46 -17.21
C ILE A 155 -6.79 -0.04 -17.42
N SER A 156 -7.93 -0.63 -17.19
CA SER A 156 -8.14 -2.04 -17.44
C SER A 156 -9.02 -2.26 -18.64
N GLY A 157 -8.96 -3.47 -19.15
CA GLY A 157 -9.77 -3.89 -20.26
C GLY A 157 -11.27 -3.91 -20.03
N THR A 158 -11.80 -3.45 -18.90
CA THR A 158 -13.23 -3.40 -18.65
C THR A 158 -13.74 -2.10 -18.07
N THR A 159 -13.14 -1.54 -17.02
CA THR A 159 -13.58 -0.23 -16.46
C THR A 159 -12.46 0.40 -15.64
N TYR A 160 -12.20 1.67 -15.86
CA TYR A 160 -11.31 2.48 -15.05
C TYR A 160 -12.14 3.39 -14.13
N ASP A 161 -11.88 3.33 -12.85
CA ASP A 161 -12.55 4.12 -11.83
C ASP A 161 -11.51 4.93 -11.01
N GLY A 162 -10.71 5.73 -11.72
CA GLY A 162 -9.67 6.57 -11.12
C GLY A 162 -10.20 7.94 -10.70
N PRO A 163 -9.39 8.69 -9.94
CA PRO A 163 -9.74 10.06 -9.60
C PRO A 163 -9.89 10.91 -10.86
N PRO A 164 -10.88 11.82 -10.90
CA PRO A 164 -11.05 12.74 -12.03
C PRO A 164 -9.83 13.64 -12.26
N LEU A 165 -9.07 13.95 -11.21
CA LEU A 165 -7.84 14.71 -11.31
C LEU A 165 -6.68 13.93 -10.68
N LEU A 166 -5.63 13.70 -11.48
CA LEU A 166 -4.35 13.14 -11.06
C LEU A 166 -3.25 14.16 -11.24
N VAL A 167 -2.41 14.35 -10.22
CA VAL A 167 -1.26 15.24 -10.28
C VAL A 167 -0.05 14.53 -9.67
N GLU A 168 1.05 14.53 -10.39
CA GLU A 168 2.24 13.86 -9.88
C GLU A 168 2.79 14.54 -8.63
N GLN A 169 2.83 15.86 -8.60
CA GLN A 169 3.40 16.62 -7.51
C GLN A 169 2.36 17.55 -6.87
N CYS A 170 2.35 18.84 -7.22
CA CYS A 170 1.59 19.85 -6.53
C CYS A 170 0.60 20.62 -7.40
N VAL A 171 -0.48 21.09 -6.79
CA VAL A 171 -1.33 22.14 -7.37
C VAL A 171 -1.06 23.44 -6.60
N SER A 172 -0.34 24.37 -7.18
CA SER A 172 0.18 25.55 -6.45
C SER A 172 -0.68 26.81 -6.58
N ALA A 173 -1.49 26.96 -7.65
CA ALA A 173 -2.36 28.11 -7.82
C ALA A 173 -3.67 27.73 -8.53
N VAL A 174 -4.75 27.75 -7.81
CA VAL A 174 -6.09 27.56 -8.35
C VAL A 174 -6.82 28.90 -8.36
N THR A 175 -7.34 29.29 -9.52
CA THR A 175 -8.14 30.51 -9.66
C THR A 175 -9.43 30.16 -10.36
N GLY A 176 -10.52 30.34 -9.72
CA GLY A 176 -11.84 29.83 -10.11
C GLY A 176 -12.31 28.77 -9.11
N THR A 177 -13.33 28.06 -9.46
CA THR A 177 -13.89 26.95 -8.70
C THR A 177 -14.07 25.75 -9.64
N PRO A 178 -12.98 25.03 -9.97
CA PRO A 178 -13.12 23.81 -10.74
C PRO A 178 -14.01 22.83 -9.98
N ASP A 179 -14.96 22.24 -10.71
CA ASP A 179 -15.91 21.27 -10.18
C ASP A 179 -15.36 19.87 -10.41
N ILE A 180 -15.10 19.13 -9.34
CA ILE A 180 -14.55 17.78 -9.40
C ILE A 180 -15.54 16.83 -8.77
N VAL A 181 -16.16 16.04 -9.61
CA VAL A 181 -17.16 15.03 -9.22
C VAL A 181 -16.47 13.67 -9.18
N PRO A 182 -16.17 13.11 -8.00
CA PRO A 182 -15.53 11.80 -7.91
C PRO A 182 -16.50 10.71 -8.34
N SER A 183 -15.95 9.59 -8.77
CA SER A 183 -16.73 8.37 -8.95
C SER A 183 -17.37 7.91 -7.65
N THR A 184 -18.46 7.19 -7.76
CA THR A 184 -19.16 6.64 -6.60
C THR A 184 -18.64 5.25 -6.27
N MET A 185 -18.11 5.09 -5.08
CA MET A 185 -17.64 3.80 -4.59
C MET A 185 -18.79 2.77 -4.45
N PRO A 186 -18.52 1.47 -4.47
CA PRO A 186 -19.55 0.44 -4.36
C PRO A 186 -20.44 0.52 -3.11
N ASP A 187 -19.97 1.18 -2.06
CA ASP A 187 -20.76 1.44 -0.83
C ASP A 187 -21.62 2.70 -0.90
N GLY A 188 -21.62 3.38 -2.05
CA GLY A 188 -22.37 4.62 -2.29
C GLY A 188 -21.68 5.89 -1.78
N SER A 189 -20.47 5.78 -1.22
CA SER A 189 -19.68 6.96 -0.81
C SER A 189 -18.96 7.58 -2.01
N PRO A 190 -18.67 8.90 -1.98
CA PRO A 190 -17.81 9.53 -2.95
C PRO A 190 -16.36 8.98 -2.84
N GLY A 191 -15.73 8.74 -3.97
CA GLY A 191 -14.36 8.28 -4.06
C GLY A 191 -13.32 9.39 -3.87
N ILE A 192 -12.11 9.15 -4.38
CA ILE A 192 -11.04 10.14 -4.41
C ILE A 192 -11.32 11.12 -5.55
N ALA A 193 -11.42 12.41 -5.24
CA ALA A 193 -11.59 13.47 -6.23
C ALA A 193 -10.26 13.89 -6.84
N ILE A 194 -9.22 14.05 -6.02
CA ILE A 194 -7.88 14.41 -6.46
C ILE A 194 -6.89 13.38 -5.95
N GLY A 195 -6.19 12.71 -6.86
CA GLY A 195 -5.11 11.78 -6.57
C GLY A 195 -3.75 12.43 -6.75
N THR A 196 -2.82 12.20 -5.82
CA THR A 196 -1.41 12.59 -5.95
C THR A 196 -0.52 11.37 -5.91
N VAL A 197 0.55 11.39 -6.70
CA VAL A 197 1.48 10.25 -6.81
C VAL A 197 2.63 10.40 -5.81
N ASN A 198 3.22 11.55 -5.68
CA ASN A 198 4.37 11.77 -4.80
C ASN A 198 4.02 12.28 -3.39
N GLY A 199 2.80 12.04 -2.94
CA GLY A 199 2.44 12.16 -1.51
C GLY A 199 2.35 13.57 -0.96
N ALA A 200 2.35 14.57 -1.79
CA ALA A 200 2.32 15.96 -1.35
C ALA A 200 0.90 16.49 -1.15
N SER A 201 0.12 15.82 -0.30
CA SER A 201 -1.14 16.40 0.21
C SER A 201 -0.92 17.78 0.86
N ALA A 202 0.33 18.09 1.23
CA ALA A 202 0.70 19.37 1.85
C ALA A 202 0.73 20.55 0.87
N CYS A 203 0.77 20.31 -0.44
CA CYS A 203 0.82 21.38 -1.44
C CYS A 203 -0.46 21.50 -2.28
N LEU A 204 -1.49 20.75 -1.94
CA LEU A 204 -2.82 20.96 -2.48
C LEU A 204 -3.57 21.96 -1.59
N ASP A 205 -4.02 23.06 -2.18
CA ASP A 205 -5.00 23.92 -1.53
C ASP A 205 -6.41 23.52 -2.01
N PRO A 206 -7.08 22.58 -1.31
CA PRO A 206 -8.40 22.10 -1.73
C PRO A 206 -9.49 23.17 -1.59
N GLY A 207 -9.20 24.29 -0.94
CA GLY A 207 -10.17 25.35 -0.67
C GLY A 207 -10.73 26.05 -1.93
N HIS A 208 -10.09 25.84 -3.09
CA HIS A 208 -10.54 26.38 -4.37
C HIS A 208 -11.25 25.36 -5.27
N PHE A 209 -11.28 24.09 -4.88
CA PHE A 209 -11.96 23.04 -5.63
C PHE A 209 -13.34 22.75 -5.01
N GLU A 210 -14.33 22.54 -5.83
CA GLU A 210 -15.59 21.92 -5.41
C GLU A 210 -15.44 20.40 -5.57
N LEU A 211 -15.28 19.66 -4.45
CA LEU A 211 -14.93 18.24 -4.48
C LEU A 211 -16.15 17.29 -4.41
N ASN A 212 -17.37 17.83 -4.32
CA ASN A 212 -18.62 17.06 -4.28
C ASN A 212 -18.64 15.90 -3.27
N GLY A 213 -18.02 16.13 -2.12
CA GLY A 213 -17.90 15.14 -1.06
C GLY A 213 -16.72 14.17 -1.20
N GLY A 214 -15.99 14.25 -2.30
CA GLY A 214 -14.80 13.47 -2.52
C GLY A 214 -13.62 13.87 -1.64
N THR A 215 -12.60 13.05 -1.63
CA THR A 215 -11.40 13.25 -0.82
C THR A 215 -10.17 13.50 -1.68
N VAL A 216 -9.12 14.04 -1.06
CA VAL A 216 -7.78 14.08 -1.65
C VAL A 216 -7.00 12.89 -1.12
N GLY A 217 -6.41 12.09 -2.01
CA GLY A 217 -5.71 10.87 -1.66
C GLY A 217 -4.34 10.76 -2.33
N SER A 218 -3.42 10.02 -1.70
CA SER A 218 -2.17 9.60 -2.33
C SER A 218 -2.39 8.22 -2.95
N LEU A 219 -2.03 8.07 -4.22
CA LEU A 219 -2.29 6.86 -5.01
C LEU A 219 -1.06 5.97 -5.21
N ALA A 220 0.13 6.49 -4.97
CA ALA A 220 1.33 5.73 -5.29
C ALA A 220 2.08 5.21 -4.07
N ALA A 221 2.68 4.04 -4.26
CA ALA A 221 3.83 3.61 -3.49
C ALA A 221 5.01 4.57 -3.75
N ALA A 222 5.81 4.85 -2.73
CA ALA A 222 6.95 5.76 -2.86
C ALA A 222 7.88 5.32 -4.01
N GLY A 223 8.13 6.21 -4.96
CA GLY A 223 9.07 6.01 -6.04
C GLY A 223 8.47 5.60 -7.39
N VAL A 224 7.17 5.56 -7.54
CA VAL A 224 6.49 5.36 -8.82
C VAL A 224 6.04 6.72 -9.34
N ASP A 225 6.40 7.06 -10.59
CA ASP A 225 5.95 8.27 -11.25
C ASP A 225 4.49 8.15 -11.75
N LEU A 226 3.91 9.26 -12.15
CA LEU A 226 2.53 9.26 -12.65
C LEU A 226 2.40 8.47 -13.95
N PHE A 227 3.38 8.57 -14.85
CA PHE A 227 3.36 7.84 -16.10
C PHE A 227 3.28 6.33 -15.86
N SER A 228 4.18 5.80 -15.02
CA SER A 228 4.15 4.40 -14.61
C SER A 228 2.87 4.02 -13.86
N THR A 229 2.30 4.95 -13.09
CA THR A 229 1.02 4.74 -12.40
C THR A 229 -0.14 4.63 -13.38
N VAL A 230 -0.16 5.44 -14.43
CA VAL A 230 -1.22 5.48 -15.44
C VAL A 230 -1.03 4.41 -16.51
N PHE A 231 0.18 4.27 -17.06
CA PHE A 231 0.48 3.41 -18.22
C PHE A 231 1.23 2.11 -17.89
N GLY A 232 1.67 1.94 -16.64
CA GLY A 232 2.34 0.76 -16.13
C GLY A 232 3.85 0.86 -16.04
N VAL A 233 4.40 0.17 -15.07
CA VAL A 233 5.84 0.12 -14.82
C VAL A 233 6.57 -0.50 -16.00
N GLY A 234 7.67 0.15 -16.44
CA GLY A 234 8.51 -0.31 -17.55
C GLY A 234 7.99 0.07 -18.93
N ARG A 235 6.98 0.93 -19.01
CA ARG A 235 6.53 1.54 -20.27
C ARG A 235 7.12 2.94 -20.42
N ASP A 236 7.18 3.38 -21.66
CA ASP A 236 7.68 4.71 -22.02
C ASP A 236 6.80 5.38 -23.08
N GLU A 237 7.13 6.62 -23.40
CA GLU A 237 6.43 7.42 -24.40
C GLU A 237 6.37 6.71 -25.77
N SER A 238 7.41 5.96 -26.17
CA SER A 238 7.43 5.26 -27.44
C SER A 238 6.37 4.16 -27.55
N ASP A 239 5.95 3.60 -26.41
CA ASP A 239 4.83 2.66 -26.35
C ASP A 239 3.53 3.37 -26.69
N ILE A 240 3.31 4.58 -26.12
CA ILE A 240 2.10 5.38 -26.38
C ILE A 240 2.03 5.78 -27.86
N GLN A 241 3.15 6.22 -28.44
CA GLN A 241 3.25 6.53 -29.88
C GLN A 241 2.91 5.31 -30.75
N SER A 242 3.46 4.16 -30.40
CA SER A 242 3.21 2.90 -31.10
C SER A 242 1.75 2.48 -31.04
N TRP A 243 1.11 2.62 -29.87
CA TRP A 243 -0.30 2.31 -29.69
C TRP A 243 -1.20 3.29 -30.45
N ALA A 244 -0.88 4.60 -30.41
CA ALA A 244 -1.60 5.61 -31.18
C ALA A 244 -1.53 5.34 -32.68
N ALA A 245 -0.37 4.90 -33.19
CA ALA A 245 -0.22 4.52 -34.58
C ALA A 245 -1.08 3.30 -34.96
N GLY A 246 -1.26 2.35 -34.01
CA GLY A 246 -2.12 1.17 -34.21
C GLY A 246 -3.61 1.44 -33.98
N ASN A 247 -3.97 2.42 -33.14
CA ASN A 247 -5.34 2.72 -32.73
C ASN A 247 -5.63 4.23 -32.74
N PRO A 248 -5.52 4.93 -33.86
CA PRO A 248 -5.59 6.40 -33.93
C PRO A 248 -6.96 7.00 -33.59
N THR A 249 -7.99 6.18 -33.44
CA THR A 249 -9.32 6.61 -33.00
C THR A 249 -9.49 6.61 -31.49
N ASN A 250 -8.76 5.76 -30.80
CA ASN A 250 -8.89 5.58 -29.36
C ASN A 250 -7.70 6.18 -28.60
N ILE A 251 -6.55 6.32 -29.27
CA ILE A 251 -5.37 6.93 -28.68
C ILE A 251 -4.90 8.07 -29.59
N ILE A 252 -5.06 9.29 -29.10
CA ILE A 252 -4.73 10.52 -29.82
C ILE A 252 -3.44 11.04 -29.19
N TYR A 253 -2.32 10.79 -29.85
CA TYR A 253 -1.01 11.30 -29.45
C TYR A 253 -0.74 12.63 -30.15
N VAL A 254 -0.54 13.68 -29.36
CA VAL A 254 -0.38 15.07 -29.83
C VAL A 254 1.01 15.56 -29.51
N ASP A 255 1.85 15.66 -30.54
CA ASP A 255 3.17 16.29 -30.53
C ASP A 255 3.20 17.55 -31.41
N THR A 256 4.35 18.17 -31.56
CA THR A 256 4.55 19.34 -32.46
C THR A 256 4.29 19.05 -33.93
N ASN A 257 4.29 17.76 -34.33
CA ASN A 257 4.07 17.31 -35.71
C ASN A 257 2.68 16.73 -35.91
N TYR A 258 1.79 16.92 -34.94
CA TYR A 258 0.46 16.32 -34.98
C TYR A 258 -0.31 16.70 -36.25
N THR A 259 -0.66 15.70 -37.04
CA THR A 259 -1.43 15.82 -38.28
C THR A 259 -2.71 14.95 -38.25
N GLY A 260 -3.15 14.61 -37.07
CA GLY A 260 -4.30 13.75 -36.83
C GLY A 260 -5.63 14.36 -37.29
N PRO A 261 -6.73 13.62 -37.16
CA PRO A 261 -8.03 14.04 -37.69
C PRO A 261 -8.65 15.22 -36.93
N TYR A 262 -8.13 15.55 -35.77
CA TYR A 262 -8.65 16.61 -34.89
C TYR A 262 -7.88 17.91 -35.06
N SER A 263 -8.58 19.05 -34.89
CA SER A 263 -7.96 20.36 -35.01
C SER A 263 -7.23 20.73 -33.73
N PHE A 264 -5.90 20.86 -33.81
CA PHE A 264 -5.04 21.36 -32.74
C PHE A 264 -4.22 22.55 -33.26
N ASN A 265 -4.23 23.65 -32.55
CA ASN A 265 -3.55 24.89 -32.98
C ASN A 265 -2.22 25.15 -32.24
N GLY A 266 -1.67 24.15 -31.57
CA GLY A 266 -0.44 24.21 -30.79
C GLY A 266 -0.57 24.71 -29.34
N ASN A 267 -1.66 25.39 -29.00
CA ASN A 267 -1.90 25.92 -27.65
C ASN A 267 -3.26 25.57 -27.06
N THR A 268 -4.22 25.12 -27.90
CA THR A 268 -5.60 24.93 -27.49
C THR A 268 -6.20 23.74 -28.21
N TRP A 269 -6.78 22.85 -27.44
CA TRP A 269 -7.62 21.78 -27.94
C TRP A 269 -9.06 22.27 -28.06
N ASN A 270 -9.69 22.10 -29.24
CA ASN A 270 -10.97 22.72 -29.54
C ASN A 270 -12.03 21.71 -30.00
N VAL A 271 -11.80 20.42 -29.82
CA VAL A 271 -12.66 19.37 -30.40
C VAL A 271 -13.10 18.41 -29.32
N ASP A 272 -14.39 18.05 -29.37
CA ASP A 272 -14.93 16.97 -28.54
C ASP A 272 -14.32 15.64 -29.01
N VAL A 273 -13.92 14.79 -28.06
CA VAL A 273 -13.38 13.47 -28.34
C VAL A 273 -13.94 12.43 -27.36
N GLY A 274 -14.11 11.22 -27.88
CA GLY A 274 -14.77 10.16 -27.13
C GLY A 274 -16.30 10.31 -27.06
N SER A 275 -16.89 9.44 -26.32
CA SER A 275 -18.34 9.46 -25.97
C SER A 275 -18.55 8.55 -24.77
N ALA A 276 -19.69 8.64 -24.11
CA ALA A 276 -20.04 7.75 -22.98
C ALA A 276 -20.02 6.24 -23.32
N ALA A 277 -19.90 5.87 -24.58
CA ALA A 277 -19.77 4.46 -25.04
C ALA A 277 -18.39 4.14 -25.63
N SER A 278 -17.49 5.12 -25.70
CA SER A 278 -16.18 4.95 -26.34
C SER A 278 -15.22 6.00 -25.82
N ASP A 279 -14.46 5.62 -24.81
CA ASP A 279 -13.43 6.46 -24.21
C ASP A 279 -12.20 6.58 -25.10
N VAL A 280 -11.46 7.68 -24.95
CA VAL A 280 -10.20 7.93 -25.65
C VAL A 280 -9.09 8.26 -24.68
N ILE A 281 -7.85 7.98 -25.10
CA ILE A 281 -6.66 8.56 -24.49
C ILE A 281 -6.26 9.77 -25.33
N LEU A 282 -6.29 10.97 -24.74
CA LEU A 282 -5.74 12.17 -25.32
C LEU A 282 -4.42 12.49 -24.62
N TYR A 283 -3.32 12.17 -25.26
CA TYR A 283 -1.98 12.33 -24.75
C TYR A 283 -1.30 13.54 -25.35
N PHE A 284 -0.90 14.48 -24.51
CA PHE A 284 -0.10 15.64 -24.91
C PHE A 284 1.37 15.42 -24.52
N ASP A 285 2.19 15.26 -25.54
CA ASP A 285 3.62 15.13 -25.44
C ASP A 285 4.28 16.37 -24.82
N GLN A 286 5.42 16.18 -24.15
CA GLN A 286 6.19 17.26 -23.56
C GLN A 286 6.49 18.39 -24.55
N SER A 287 6.68 18.11 -25.84
CA SER A 287 6.99 19.09 -26.87
C SER A 287 5.87 20.11 -27.15
N VAL A 288 4.63 19.77 -26.84
CA VAL A 288 3.47 20.69 -26.97
C VAL A 288 3.10 21.36 -25.64
N GLY A 289 3.73 20.95 -24.55
CA GLY A 289 3.47 21.49 -23.23
C GLY A 289 2.07 21.13 -22.70
N CYS A 290 1.41 22.11 -22.05
CA CYS A 290 0.07 21.93 -21.50
C CYS A 290 -0.95 22.79 -22.26
N PRO A 291 -1.50 22.31 -23.36
CA PRO A 291 -2.52 23.01 -24.11
C PRO A 291 -3.76 23.24 -23.26
N LYS A 292 -4.46 24.34 -23.56
CA LYS A 292 -5.76 24.63 -22.96
C LYS A 292 -6.81 23.73 -23.58
N LEU A 293 -7.77 23.30 -22.78
CA LEU A 293 -9.03 22.81 -23.31
C LEU A 293 -9.97 24.02 -23.49
N ASN A 294 -10.51 24.17 -24.70
CA ASN A 294 -11.39 25.29 -25.00
C ASN A 294 -12.73 25.14 -24.23
N ALA A 295 -13.36 26.28 -23.96
CA ALA A 295 -14.68 26.28 -23.31
C ALA A 295 -15.70 25.51 -24.14
N GLY A 296 -16.45 24.63 -23.46
CA GLY A 296 -17.48 23.80 -24.07
C GLY A 296 -16.97 22.55 -24.80
N VAL A 297 -15.67 22.27 -24.74
CA VAL A 297 -15.13 20.97 -25.18
C VAL A 297 -15.53 19.89 -24.19
N VAL A 298 -16.03 18.78 -24.70
CA VAL A 298 -16.37 17.59 -23.93
C VAL A 298 -15.44 16.44 -24.33
N ILE A 299 -14.80 15.84 -23.33
CA ILE A 299 -13.87 14.72 -23.52
C ILE A 299 -14.34 13.53 -22.67
N TYR A 300 -14.47 12.37 -23.29
CA TYR A 300 -14.68 11.10 -22.59
C TYR A 300 -13.40 10.30 -22.66
N GLY A 301 -12.77 10.07 -21.50
CA GLY A 301 -11.56 9.28 -21.45
C GLY A 301 -10.48 9.83 -20.52
N LEU A 302 -9.24 9.49 -20.86
CA LEU A 302 -8.04 9.95 -20.16
C LEU A 302 -7.40 11.11 -20.93
N VAL A 303 -7.17 12.25 -20.24
CA VAL A 303 -6.34 13.34 -20.76
C VAL A 303 -5.03 13.34 -19.99
N TYR A 304 -3.92 13.13 -20.67
CA TYR A 304 -2.60 13.06 -20.07
C TYR A 304 -1.70 14.20 -20.58
N PHE A 305 -1.07 14.91 -19.66
CA PHE A 305 -0.10 15.95 -19.94
C PHE A 305 1.27 15.50 -19.43
N GLU A 306 2.24 15.33 -20.33
CA GLU A 306 3.58 14.86 -20.00
C GLU A 306 4.51 15.95 -19.46
N GLN A 307 4.13 17.21 -19.58
CA GLN A 307 4.94 18.35 -19.17
C GLN A 307 5.15 18.40 -17.64
N ASP A 308 6.41 18.57 -17.21
CA ASP A 308 6.80 18.63 -15.79
C ASP A 308 6.20 19.81 -15.02
N ASP A 309 5.83 20.90 -15.71
CA ASP A 309 5.27 22.11 -15.11
C ASP A 309 4.16 22.65 -16.01
N CYS A 310 2.93 22.40 -15.61
CA CYS A 310 1.75 22.85 -16.31
C CYS A 310 1.22 24.16 -15.73
N SER A 311 1.44 25.25 -16.45
CA SER A 311 0.73 26.50 -16.19
C SER A 311 -0.54 26.59 -17.02
N SER A 312 -1.48 25.68 -16.81
CA SER A 312 -2.76 25.67 -17.52
C SER A 312 -3.48 27.00 -17.31
N GLN A 313 -3.77 27.66 -18.40
CA GLN A 313 -4.47 28.94 -18.36
C GLN A 313 -5.85 28.83 -18.99
N GLY A 314 -6.83 28.60 -18.12
CA GLY A 314 -8.21 28.78 -18.51
C GLY A 314 -8.80 27.70 -19.40
N TRP A 315 -9.18 26.60 -18.79
CA TRP A 315 -9.93 25.55 -19.46
C TRP A 315 -11.41 25.95 -19.70
N GLY A 316 -11.78 27.18 -19.35
CA GLY A 316 -13.16 27.67 -19.52
C GLY A 316 -14.15 26.78 -18.77
N ALA A 317 -15.23 26.41 -19.45
CA ALA A 317 -16.18 25.41 -19.03
C ALA A 317 -15.98 24.14 -19.88
N ALA A 318 -14.77 23.60 -19.93
CA ALA A 318 -14.50 22.30 -20.52
C ALA A 318 -15.00 21.21 -19.56
N GLU A 319 -15.49 20.12 -20.11
CA GLU A 319 -16.02 18.98 -19.37
C GLU A 319 -15.23 17.74 -19.71
N VAL A 320 -14.73 17.05 -18.70
CA VAL A 320 -13.98 15.80 -18.89
C VAL A 320 -14.64 14.69 -18.08
N HIS A 321 -15.16 13.71 -18.77
CA HIS A 321 -15.68 12.47 -18.23
C HIS A 321 -14.58 11.43 -18.21
N GLY A 322 -14.03 11.16 -17.03
CA GLY A 322 -12.90 10.26 -16.84
C GLY A 322 -11.81 10.89 -15.99
N THR A 323 -10.57 10.90 -16.48
CA THR A 323 -9.41 11.38 -15.70
C THR A 323 -8.59 12.38 -16.47
N VAL A 324 -8.14 13.41 -15.77
CA VAL A 324 -7.10 14.33 -16.23
C VAL A 324 -5.85 14.10 -15.40
N ALA A 325 -4.73 13.83 -16.04
CA ALA A 325 -3.46 13.52 -15.41
C ALA A 325 -2.36 14.51 -15.82
N PHE A 326 -1.63 15.05 -14.83
CA PHE A 326 -0.51 15.95 -15.02
C PHE A 326 0.77 15.32 -14.48
N SER A 327 1.75 15.07 -15.36
CA SER A 327 3.03 14.41 -15.01
C SER A 327 3.98 15.25 -14.16
N GLY A 328 3.58 16.41 -13.74
CA GLY A 328 4.40 17.28 -12.90
C GLY A 328 3.54 18.17 -12.02
N ASP A 329 4.04 19.37 -11.78
CA ASP A 329 3.31 20.39 -11.04
C ASP A 329 2.20 21.01 -11.88
N LEU A 330 1.02 21.13 -11.33
CA LEU A 330 -0.03 21.99 -11.85
C LEU A 330 0.11 23.38 -11.22
N THR A 331 0.95 24.21 -11.80
CA THR A 331 1.32 25.51 -11.23
C THR A 331 0.22 26.56 -11.37
N LYS A 332 -0.73 26.35 -12.27
CA LYS A 332 -1.89 27.23 -12.41
C LYS A 332 -3.08 26.50 -13.03
N PHE A 333 -4.14 26.40 -12.27
CA PHE A 333 -5.41 25.89 -12.74
C PHE A 333 -6.46 27.00 -12.67
N THR A 334 -6.93 27.48 -13.84
CA THR A 334 -7.81 28.65 -13.92
C THR A 334 -9.09 28.30 -14.64
N ALA A 335 -10.16 28.96 -14.27
CA ALA A 335 -11.53 28.77 -14.72
C ALA A 335 -12.29 27.66 -13.99
N ASN A 336 -13.44 27.28 -14.51
CA ASN A 336 -14.38 26.38 -13.87
C ASN A 336 -14.65 25.18 -14.79
N PRO A 337 -13.65 24.34 -15.06
CA PRO A 337 -13.90 23.07 -15.75
C PRO A 337 -14.67 22.14 -14.83
N GLU A 338 -15.38 21.22 -15.43
CA GLU A 338 -16.03 20.13 -14.75
C GLU A 338 -15.27 18.83 -15.04
N LEU A 339 -14.75 18.18 -13.99
CA LEU A 339 -14.06 16.91 -14.09
C LEU A 339 -14.91 15.84 -13.40
N ILE A 340 -15.41 14.92 -14.17
CA ILE A 340 -16.35 13.90 -13.72
C ILE A 340 -15.65 12.55 -13.74
N GLY A 341 -15.52 11.90 -12.60
CA GLY A 341 -14.95 10.57 -12.46
C GLY A 341 -15.92 9.51 -12.96
N ASP A 342 -16.13 9.47 -14.26
CA ASP A 342 -16.88 8.39 -14.87
C ASP A 342 -15.98 7.17 -15.06
N PRO A 343 -16.49 5.95 -14.79
CA PRO A 343 -15.78 4.74 -15.12
C PRO A 343 -15.47 4.71 -16.62
N LEU A 344 -14.19 4.55 -16.98
CA LEU A 344 -13.78 4.45 -18.37
C LEU A 344 -14.04 3.03 -18.88
N ASP A 345 -14.96 2.89 -19.83
CA ASP A 345 -15.26 1.62 -20.48
C ASP A 345 -14.13 1.26 -21.45
N SER A 346 -13.30 0.37 -21.01
CA SER A 346 -12.32 -0.43 -21.78
C SER A 346 -11.48 0.24 -22.88
N PHE A 347 -10.26 0.52 -22.55
CA PHE A 347 -9.18 0.47 -23.53
C PHE A 347 -8.77 -1.00 -23.76
N GLY A 348 -9.60 -1.73 -24.44
CA GLY A 348 -9.59 -3.13 -24.78
C GLY A 348 -8.32 -3.94 -24.60
N GLY A 349 -8.32 -4.89 -23.69
CA GLY A 349 -7.40 -5.99 -23.58
C GLY A 349 -7.36 -6.59 -22.18
N ASP A 350 -7.37 -7.92 -22.09
CA ASP A 350 -7.26 -8.68 -20.84
C ASP A 350 -5.92 -8.48 -20.08
N ASP A 351 -5.01 -7.68 -20.61
CA ASP A 351 -3.73 -7.34 -19.99
C ASP A 351 -3.90 -6.14 -19.04
N ALA A 352 -4.37 -6.43 -17.85
CA ALA A 352 -4.45 -5.48 -16.74
C ALA A 352 -3.05 -5.03 -16.27
N THR A 353 -2.40 -4.19 -17.05
CA THR A 353 -1.09 -3.64 -16.71
C THR A 353 -1.18 -2.37 -15.85
N PHE A 354 -2.40 -1.90 -15.56
CA PHE A 354 -2.61 -0.65 -14.84
C PHE A 354 -3.55 -0.87 -13.66
N SER A 355 -2.96 -1.19 -12.52
CA SER A 355 -3.75 -1.34 -11.31
C SER A 355 -3.01 -0.76 -10.14
N VAL A 356 -3.73 -0.01 -9.32
CA VAL A 356 -3.25 0.42 -8.01
C VAL A 356 -3.72 -0.60 -6.99
N VAL A 357 -2.77 -1.12 -6.22
CA VAL A 357 -3.06 -1.93 -5.04
C VAL A 357 -3.07 -0.99 -3.84
N SER A 358 -4.17 -0.86 -3.16
CA SER A 358 -4.26 -0.10 -1.93
C SER A 358 -4.81 -0.94 -0.79
N VAL A 359 -4.30 -0.71 0.42
CA VAL A 359 -4.80 -1.38 1.62
C VAL A 359 -6.06 -0.69 2.09
N VAL A 360 -7.14 -1.44 2.28
CA VAL A 360 -8.38 -0.90 2.85
C VAL A 360 -8.13 -0.44 4.29
N PRO A 361 -8.35 0.83 4.62
CA PRO A 361 -8.15 1.32 5.98
C PRO A 361 -8.99 0.54 7.00
N GLY A 362 -8.37 0.13 8.11
CA GLY A 362 -9.05 -0.64 9.16
C GLY A 362 -9.28 -2.12 8.85
N SER A 363 -8.82 -2.63 7.72
CA SER A 363 -8.94 -4.06 7.36
C SER A 363 -7.87 -4.95 8.01
N TRP A 364 -6.89 -4.36 8.66
CA TRP A 364 -5.82 -5.09 9.33
C TRP A 364 -6.35 -6.01 10.42
N ARG A 365 -5.90 -7.26 10.40
CA ARG A 365 -6.21 -8.27 11.42
C ARG A 365 -4.94 -9.04 11.77
N ASP A 366 -4.71 -9.24 13.07
CA ASP A 366 -3.71 -10.15 13.63
C ASP A 366 -4.40 -11.26 14.42
N PHE A 367 -3.89 -12.49 14.30
CA PHE A 367 -4.45 -13.70 14.92
C PHE A 367 -3.38 -14.47 15.68
#